data_42306b787e896c8d13e0044c6d59d12f
#
_entry.id   42306b787e896c8d13e0044c6d59d12f
#
_cell.length_a   1.000
_cell.length_b   1.000
_cell.length_c   1.000
_cell.angle_alpha   90.00
_cell.angle_beta   90.00
_cell.angle_gamma   90.00
#
_symmetry.space_group_name_H-M   'P 1'
#
loop_
_entity.id
_entity.type
_entity.pdbx_description
1 polymer ?
#
loop_
_entity_poly.entity_id
_entity_poly.type
_entity_poly.pdbx_seq_one_letter_code
_entity_poly.pdbx_strand_id
1 'polypeptide(L)'
;MEEYTKDDVLQALLKIPNKSRHRVLVDQRSYLVAVLAYRFLLTEHTIANLTGFKRDKVNYNKKLALQLYADKSYMQNVYVYAQMFPFDFSVIEPNETGSHRSKRIELDLDRKFYNKLKAIGNIKGHSDIRVTIKFFLEKSIKIWEE
;
A
#
# COMPACT_ATOMS: atom_id res chain seq x y z
N MET A 1 -13.28 18.05 16.52
CA MET A 1 -13.14 16.87 15.66
C MET A 1 -13.45 15.64 16.49
N GLU A 2 -14.52 14.96 16.18
CA GLU A 2 -14.88 13.76 16.91
C GLU A 2 -13.93 12.63 16.55
N GLU A 3 -13.30 12.05 17.57
CA GLU A 3 -12.48 10.88 17.38
C GLU A 3 -13.36 9.63 17.34
N TYR A 4 -13.03 8.71 16.46
CA TYR A 4 -13.69 7.42 16.33
C TYR A 4 -12.72 6.30 16.70
N THR A 5 -13.27 5.16 17.15
CA THR A 5 -12.48 4.02 17.56
C THR A 5 -12.48 2.92 16.48
N LYS A 6 -11.54 1.99 16.58
CA LYS A 6 -11.53 0.82 15.69
C LYS A 6 -12.83 0.00 15.82
N ASP A 7 -13.40 -0.08 17.02
CA ASP A 7 -14.65 -0.80 17.22
C ASP A 7 -15.82 -0.15 16.49
N ASP A 8 -15.86 1.19 16.44
CA ASP A 8 -16.88 1.92 15.69
C ASP A 8 -16.80 1.56 14.20
N VAL A 9 -15.61 1.53 13.63
CA VAL A 9 -15.38 1.17 12.22
C VAL A 9 -15.73 -0.30 12.00
N LEU A 10 -15.31 -1.19 12.90
CA LEU A 10 -15.59 -2.62 12.81
C LEU A 10 -17.09 -2.90 12.83
N GLN A 11 -17.83 -2.25 13.71
CA GLN A 11 -19.29 -2.42 13.81
C GLN A 11 -19.97 -1.97 12.52
N ALA A 12 -19.54 -0.85 11.95
CA ALA A 12 -20.06 -0.38 10.67
C ALA A 12 -19.76 -1.38 9.54
N LEU A 13 -18.56 -1.93 9.51
CA LEU A 13 -18.16 -2.93 8.52
C LEU A 13 -18.99 -4.21 8.62
N LEU A 14 -19.25 -4.68 9.82
CA LEU A 14 -20.02 -5.89 10.06
C LEU A 14 -21.49 -5.76 9.65
N LYS A 15 -22.00 -4.53 9.53
CA LYS A 15 -23.37 -4.27 9.05
C LYS A 15 -23.50 -4.38 7.54
N ILE A 16 -22.39 -4.32 6.79
CA ILE A 16 -22.40 -4.45 5.34
C ILE A 16 -22.50 -5.92 4.97
N PRO A 17 -23.44 -6.31 4.07
CA PRO A 17 -23.55 -7.71 3.64
C PRO A 17 -22.23 -8.22 3.03
N ASN A 18 -21.72 -9.31 3.59
CA ASN A 18 -20.40 -9.83 3.24
C ASN A 18 -20.33 -10.33 1.80
N LYS A 19 -21.41 -10.89 1.29
CA LYS A 19 -21.47 -11.51 -0.05
C LYS A 19 -22.01 -10.60 -1.14
N SER A 20 -22.33 -9.34 -0.83
CA SER A 20 -22.87 -8.42 -1.82
C SER A 20 -21.80 -8.02 -2.82
N ARG A 21 -22.16 -8.04 -4.10
CA ARG A 21 -21.35 -7.53 -5.21
C ARG A 21 -21.83 -6.16 -5.70
N HIS A 22 -22.81 -5.57 -5.02
CA HIS A 22 -23.29 -4.24 -5.36
C HIS A 22 -22.17 -3.22 -5.20
N ARG A 23 -21.94 -2.41 -6.24
CA ARG A 23 -20.78 -1.52 -6.30
C ARG A 23 -20.67 -0.58 -5.09
N VAL A 24 -21.79 0.02 -4.67
CA VAL A 24 -21.78 0.93 -3.51
C VAL A 24 -21.33 0.21 -2.26
N LEU A 25 -21.83 -1.00 -2.03
CA LEU A 25 -21.46 -1.78 -0.84
C LEU A 25 -20.02 -2.28 -0.90
N VAL A 26 -19.54 -2.63 -2.09
CA VAL A 26 -18.14 -3.01 -2.30
C VAL A 26 -17.21 -1.84 -1.97
N ASP A 27 -17.55 -0.65 -2.45
CA ASP A 27 -16.75 0.56 -2.17
C ASP A 27 -16.77 0.90 -0.67
N GLN A 28 -17.93 0.85 -0.05
CA GLN A 28 -18.06 1.11 1.40
C GLN A 28 -17.25 0.11 2.22
N ARG A 29 -17.32 -1.17 1.87
CA ARG A 29 -16.52 -2.21 2.53
C ARG A 29 -15.02 -1.93 2.40
N SER A 30 -14.57 -1.58 1.19
CA SER A 30 -13.17 -1.28 0.95
C SER A 30 -12.68 -0.10 1.79
N TYR A 31 -13.48 0.95 1.90
CA TYR A 31 -13.16 2.13 2.70
C TYR A 31 -12.97 1.75 4.18
N LEU A 32 -13.91 1.02 4.76
CA LEU A 32 -13.86 0.65 6.16
C LEU A 32 -12.69 -0.30 6.48
N VAL A 33 -12.44 -1.27 5.61
CA VAL A 33 -11.28 -2.17 5.75
C VAL A 33 -9.98 -1.37 5.71
N ALA A 34 -9.88 -0.42 4.79
CA ALA A 34 -8.68 0.40 4.66
C ALA A 34 -8.48 1.30 5.90
N VAL A 35 -9.53 1.86 6.46
CA VAL A 35 -9.43 2.64 7.70
C VAL A 35 -8.91 1.77 8.84
N LEU A 36 -9.41 0.55 8.99
CA LEU A 36 -8.91 -0.38 10.01
C LEU A 36 -7.42 -0.68 9.82
N ALA A 37 -7.01 -0.89 8.57
CA ALA A 37 -5.63 -1.25 8.26
C ALA A 37 -4.66 -0.08 8.43
N TYR A 38 -5.03 1.11 7.98
CA TYR A 38 -4.11 2.24 7.87
C TYR A 38 -4.23 3.25 9.01
N ARG A 39 -5.44 3.47 9.52
CA ARG A 39 -5.64 4.38 10.65
C ARG A 39 -5.33 3.69 11.99
N PHE A 40 -5.78 2.44 12.15
CA PHE A 40 -5.62 1.69 13.38
C PHE A 40 -4.52 0.63 13.31
N LEU A 41 -3.83 0.54 12.17
CA LEU A 41 -2.66 -0.32 11.98
C LEU A 41 -2.92 -1.80 12.25
N LEU A 42 -4.14 -2.26 11.97
CA LEU A 42 -4.48 -3.67 12.09
C LEU A 42 -3.90 -4.45 10.92
N THR A 43 -3.36 -5.63 11.22
CA THR A 43 -2.84 -6.52 10.18
C THR A 43 -3.98 -7.17 9.40
N GLU A 44 -3.68 -7.65 8.19
CA GLU A 44 -4.66 -8.40 7.38
C GLU A 44 -5.22 -9.61 8.15
N HIS A 45 -4.35 -10.31 8.86
CA HIS A 45 -4.75 -11.45 9.68
C HIS A 45 -5.73 -11.06 10.79
N THR A 46 -5.46 -9.97 11.50
CA THR A 46 -6.36 -9.47 12.56
C THR A 46 -7.71 -9.06 11.99
N ILE A 47 -7.73 -8.32 10.87
CA ILE A 47 -8.97 -7.91 10.22
C ILE A 47 -9.75 -9.14 9.75
N ALA A 48 -9.08 -10.12 9.16
CA ALA A 48 -9.70 -11.37 8.72
C ALA A 48 -10.37 -12.10 9.88
N ASN A 49 -9.69 -12.20 11.03
CA ASN A 49 -10.23 -12.84 12.22
C ASN A 49 -11.45 -12.12 12.80
N LEU A 50 -11.41 -10.78 12.82
CA LEU A 50 -12.50 -9.98 13.37
C LEU A 50 -13.74 -9.94 12.48
N THR A 51 -13.57 -10.07 11.16
CA THR A 51 -14.65 -9.95 10.18
C THR A 51 -15.14 -11.29 9.64
N GLY A 52 -14.32 -12.33 9.75
CA GLY A 52 -14.59 -13.60 9.08
C GLY A 52 -14.22 -13.59 7.60
N PHE A 53 -13.60 -12.52 7.11
CA PHE A 53 -13.15 -12.45 5.72
C PHE A 53 -11.89 -13.29 5.53
N LYS A 54 -11.66 -13.79 4.29
CA LYS A 54 -10.38 -14.37 3.90
C LYS A 54 -9.33 -13.27 3.79
N ARG A 55 -8.06 -13.59 4.05
CA ARG A 55 -6.97 -12.62 3.95
C ARG A 55 -6.89 -11.96 2.57
N ASP A 56 -7.11 -12.74 1.52
CA ASP A 56 -7.10 -12.22 0.14
C ASP A 56 -8.18 -11.16 -0.05
N LYS A 57 -9.34 -11.35 0.56
CA LYS A 57 -10.43 -10.36 0.50
C LYS A 57 -10.06 -9.08 1.24
N VAL A 58 -9.44 -9.19 2.41
CA VAL A 58 -8.95 -8.02 3.16
C VAL A 58 -7.93 -7.25 2.33
N ASN A 59 -6.95 -7.94 1.76
CA ASN A 59 -5.93 -7.34 0.92
C ASN A 59 -6.53 -6.65 -0.31
N TYR A 60 -7.48 -7.30 -0.97
CA TYR A 60 -8.20 -6.74 -2.12
C TYR A 60 -8.89 -5.42 -1.75
N ASN A 61 -9.60 -5.40 -0.63
CA ASN A 61 -10.32 -4.20 -0.18
C ASN A 61 -9.37 -3.04 0.16
N LYS A 62 -8.23 -3.33 0.81
CA LYS A 62 -7.20 -2.33 1.08
C LYS A 62 -6.69 -1.70 -0.22
N LYS A 63 -6.35 -2.52 -1.20
CA LYS A 63 -5.84 -2.05 -2.50
C LYS A 63 -6.88 -1.26 -3.26
N LEU A 64 -8.13 -1.70 -3.24
CA LEU A 64 -9.22 -1.02 -3.92
C LEU A 64 -9.40 0.41 -3.39
N ALA A 65 -9.37 0.59 -2.07
CA ALA A 65 -9.49 1.91 -1.47
C ALA A 65 -8.34 2.84 -1.90
N LEU A 66 -7.11 2.32 -1.92
CA LEU A 66 -5.96 3.12 -2.34
C LEU A 66 -5.99 3.47 -3.83
N GLN A 67 -6.57 2.62 -4.65
CA GLN A 67 -6.71 2.89 -6.09
C GLN A 67 -7.81 3.91 -6.38
N LEU A 68 -8.87 3.91 -5.59
CA LEU A 68 -10.09 4.65 -5.91
C LEU A 68 -10.37 5.85 -5.01
N TYR A 69 -9.60 6.11 -3.96
CA TYR A 69 -9.90 7.19 -3.01
C TYR A 69 -10.01 8.57 -3.68
N ALA A 70 -9.34 8.78 -4.80
CA ALA A 70 -9.42 10.03 -5.57
C ALA A 70 -10.53 10.02 -6.64
N ASP A 71 -11.18 8.87 -6.84
CA ASP A 71 -12.26 8.74 -7.81
C ASP A 71 -13.55 9.35 -7.27
N LYS A 72 -14.18 10.19 -8.08
CA LYS A 72 -15.40 10.91 -7.68
C LYS A 72 -16.56 9.97 -7.37
N SER A 73 -16.79 8.95 -8.19
CA SER A 73 -17.86 7.98 -7.98
C SER A 73 -17.63 7.19 -6.71
N TYR A 74 -16.40 6.76 -6.47
CA TYR A 74 -16.03 6.07 -5.24
C TYR A 74 -16.31 6.94 -4.01
N MET A 75 -15.87 8.19 -4.03
CA MET A 75 -16.08 9.11 -2.89
C MET A 75 -17.55 9.39 -2.64
N GLN A 76 -18.38 9.43 -3.67
CA GLN A 76 -19.83 9.55 -3.50
C GLN A 76 -20.41 8.29 -2.83
N ASN A 77 -19.96 7.11 -3.22
CA ASN A 77 -20.44 5.85 -2.65
C ASN A 77 -20.06 5.68 -1.18
N VAL A 78 -18.90 6.19 -0.77
CA VAL A 78 -18.41 6.07 0.61
C VAL A 78 -18.66 7.32 1.46
N TYR A 79 -19.34 8.32 0.92
CA TYR A 79 -19.49 9.64 1.52
C TYR A 79 -19.94 9.58 2.98
N VAL A 80 -20.96 8.79 3.30
CA VAL A 80 -21.49 8.68 4.67
C VAL A 80 -20.40 8.19 5.62
N TYR A 81 -19.67 7.15 5.23
CA TYR A 81 -18.61 6.61 6.06
C TYR A 81 -17.38 7.53 6.12
N ALA A 82 -17.11 8.26 5.05
CA ALA A 82 -16.02 9.26 5.06
C ALA A 82 -16.33 10.41 6.01
N GLN A 83 -17.61 10.75 6.21
CA GLN A 83 -18.03 11.74 7.21
C GLN A 83 -17.95 11.20 8.63
N MET A 84 -18.34 9.95 8.84
CA MET A 84 -18.30 9.30 10.14
C MET A 84 -16.87 8.97 10.57
N PHE A 85 -16.05 8.51 9.65
CA PHE A 85 -14.70 8.02 9.90
C PHE A 85 -13.71 8.66 8.93
N PRO A 86 -13.47 9.98 9.05
CA PRO A 86 -12.58 10.66 8.11
C PRO A 86 -11.16 10.12 8.19
N PHE A 87 -10.57 9.86 7.03
CA PHE A 87 -9.18 9.45 6.91
C PHE A 87 -8.63 9.87 5.55
N ASP A 88 -7.41 10.40 5.55
CA ASP A 88 -6.75 10.84 4.32
C ASP A 88 -5.80 9.74 3.80
N PHE A 89 -6.23 9.03 2.75
CA PHE A 89 -5.42 7.98 2.14
C PHE A 89 -4.23 8.52 1.35
N SER A 90 -4.18 9.82 1.07
CA SER A 90 -3.06 10.40 0.33
C SER A 90 -1.74 10.37 1.10
N VAL A 91 -1.81 10.23 2.44
CA VAL A 91 -0.62 10.13 3.28
C VAL A 91 0.04 8.75 3.21
N ILE A 92 -0.63 7.75 2.62
CA ILE A 92 -0.12 6.39 2.54
C ILE A 92 0.71 6.24 1.28
N GLU A 93 1.98 5.86 1.46
CA GLU A 93 2.85 5.59 0.33
C GLU A 93 2.47 4.27 -0.34
N PRO A 94 2.45 4.22 -1.69
CA PRO A 94 2.09 2.99 -2.41
C PRO A 94 2.93 1.77 -2.02
N ASN A 95 4.14 1.99 -1.52
CA ASN A 95 5.05 0.92 -1.10
C ASN A 95 4.64 0.23 0.21
N GLU A 96 3.79 0.87 1.01
CA GLU A 96 3.31 0.34 2.29
C GLU A 96 2.10 -0.56 2.15
N THR A 97 1.62 -0.72 0.92
CA THR A 97 0.38 -1.43 0.62
C THR A 97 0.49 -2.94 0.66
N GLY A 98 1.35 -3.47 1.47
CA GLY A 98 1.18 -4.85 1.82
C GLY A 98 2.27 -5.81 1.43
N SER A 99 3.37 -5.40 0.95
CA SER A 99 4.53 -6.28 0.94
C SER A 99 5.78 -5.45 1.03
N HIS A 100 6.74 -5.93 1.79
CA HIS A 100 8.08 -5.38 1.87
C HIS A 100 8.85 -5.55 0.56
N ARG A 101 8.15 -5.63 -0.57
CA ARG A 101 8.79 -5.77 -1.87
C ARG A 101 9.41 -4.45 -2.27
N SER A 102 10.69 -4.50 -2.60
CA SER A 102 11.41 -3.40 -3.18
C SER A 102 10.73 -2.95 -4.48
N LYS A 103 10.68 -1.65 -4.74
CA LYS A 103 10.23 -1.14 -6.03
C LYS A 103 11.16 -1.65 -7.12
N ARG A 104 10.56 -2.19 -8.18
CA ARG A 104 11.31 -2.55 -9.36
C ARG A 104 11.52 -1.31 -10.22
N ILE A 105 12.78 -1.02 -10.54
CA ILE A 105 13.17 0.07 -11.43
C ILE A 105 13.83 -0.54 -12.65
N GLU A 106 13.39 -0.14 -13.84
CA GLU A 106 14.04 -0.51 -15.09
C GLU A 106 14.96 0.63 -15.51
N LEU A 107 16.21 0.29 -15.79
CA LEU A 107 17.23 1.23 -16.25
C LEU A 107 17.72 0.82 -17.62
N ASP A 108 17.66 1.75 -18.58
CA ASP A 108 18.30 1.60 -19.87
C ASP A 108 19.76 2.02 -19.75
N LEU A 109 20.64 1.04 -19.75
CA LEU A 109 22.08 1.29 -19.69
C LEU A 109 22.71 1.10 -21.05
N ASP A 110 23.51 2.08 -21.48
CA ASP A 110 24.41 1.93 -22.62
C ASP A 110 25.32 0.73 -22.39
N ARG A 111 25.59 -0.04 -23.45
CA ARG A 111 26.42 -1.23 -23.39
C ARG A 111 27.81 -0.95 -22.82
N LYS A 112 28.41 0.17 -23.16
CA LYS A 112 29.69 0.63 -22.61
C LYS A 112 29.62 0.82 -21.11
N PHE A 113 28.58 1.50 -20.64
CA PHE A 113 28.37 1.79 -19.25
C PHE A 113 28.06 0.51 -18.45
N TYR A 114 27.24 -0.36 -19.02
CA TYR A 114 26.94 -1.67 -18.45
C TYR A 114 28.22 -2.50 -18.23
N ASN A 115 29.07 -2.56 -19.24
CA ASN A 115 30.34 -3.30 -19.17
C ASN A 115 31.28 -2.73 -18.09
N LYS A 116 31.34 -1.40 -17.96
CA LYS A 116 32.13 -0.74 -16.92
C LYS A 116 31.62 -1.11 -15.52
N LEU A 117 30.31 -1.07 -15.31
CA LEU A 117 29.71 -1.46 -14.02
C LEU A 117 29.99 -2.92 -13.70
N LYS A 118 29.89 -3.80 -14.68
CA LYS A 118 30.16 -5.22 -14.51
C LYS A 118 31.61 -5.47 -14.10
N ALA A 119 32.53 -4.79 -14.75
CA ALA A 119 33.97 -4.89 -14.45
C ALA A 119 34.29 -4.42 -13.04
N ILE A 120 33.69 -3.28 -12.60
CA ILE A 120 33.84 -2.76 -11.25
C ILE A 120 33.24 -3.73 -10.23
N GLY A 121 32.07 -4.29 -10.52
CA GLY A 121 31.42 -5.27 -9.67
C GLY A 121 32.29 -6.49 -9.45
N ASN A 122 32.94 -7.00 -10.50
CA ASN A 122 33.85 -8.14 -10.39
C ASN A 122 35.07 -7.81 -9.50
N ILE A 123 35.63 -6.63 -9.63
CA ILE A 123 36.76 -6.19 -8.80
C ILE A 123 36.34 -6.09 -7.33
N LYS A 124 35.12 -5.62 -7.05
CA LYS A 124 34.58 -5.47 -5.70
C LYS A 124 34.00 -6.76 -5.12
N GLY A 125 33.95 -7.84 -5.88
CA GLY A 125 33.38 -9.10 -5.44
C GLY A 125 31.85 -9.13 -5.39
N HIS A 126 31.21 -8.25 -6.15
CA HIS A 126 29.75 -8.23 -6.23
C HIS A 126 29.23 -9.40 -7.09
N SER A 127 28.22 -10.09 -6.63
CA SER A 127 27.65 -11.25 -7.31
C SER A 127 26.77 -10.89 -8.52
N ASP A 128 26.28 -9.65 -8.58
CA ASP A 128 25.34 -9.21 -9.60
C ASP A 128 25.54 -7.70 -9.86
N ILE A 129 25.32 -7.29 -11.10
CA ILE A 129 25.40 -5.87 -11.48
C ILE A 129 24.42 -5.00 -10.68
N ARG A 130 23.29 -5.55 -10.29
CA ARG A 130 22.30 -4.84 -9.44
C ARG A 130 22.89 -4.45 -8.10
N VAL A 131 23.72 -5.28 -7.51
CA VAL A 131 24.42 -5.00 -6.25
C VAL A 131 25.40 -3.84 -6.45
N THR A 132 26.10 -3.82 -7.57
CA THR A 132 27.03 -2.74 -7.91
C THR A 132 26.31 -1.41 -8.08
N ILE A 133 25.20 -1.39 -8.80
CA ILE A 133 24.37 -0.19 -8.99
C ILE A 133 23.88 0.34 -7.66
N LYS A 134 23.34 -0.53 -6.81
CA LYS A 134 22.87 -0.17 -5.48
C LYS A 134 23.99 0.44 -4.64
N PHE A 135 25.17 -0.14 -4.68
CA PHE A 135 26.34 0.37 -3.95
C PHE A 135 26.67 1.80 -4.34
N PHE A 136 26.69 2.12 -5.66
CA PHE A 136 26.97 3.47 -6.12
C PHE A 136 25.86 4.46 -5.76
N LEU A 137 24.60 4.05 -5.85
CA LEU A 137 23.47 4.89 -5.49
C LEU A 137 23.51 5.24 -4.00
N GLU A 138 23.79 4.27 -3.14
CA GLU A 138 23.91 4.50 -1.70
C GLU A 138 25.03 5.48 -1.36
N LYS A 139 26.17 5.37 -2.01
CA LYS A 139 27.29 6.32 -1.85
C LYS A 139 26.92 7.72 -2.30
N SER A 140 26.23 7.84 -3.43
CA SER A 140 25.81 9.13 -3.97
C SER A 140 24.82 9.82 -3.02
N ILE A 141 23.90 9.08 -2.45
CA ILE A 141 22.93 9.60 -1.49
C ILE A 141 23.64 10.13 -0.24
N LYS A 142 24.62 9.38 0.28
CA LYS A 142 25.40 9.83 1.45
C LYS A 142 26.12 11.14 1.20
N ILE A 143 26.71 11.33 0.00
CA ILE A 143 27.37 12.56 -0.38
C ILE A 143 26.39 13.73 -0.35
N TRP A 144 25.19 13.55 -0.84
CA TRP A 144 24.14 14.59 -0.85
C TRP A 144 23.56 14.89 0.53
N GLU A 145 23.58 13.93 1.44
CA GLU A 145 23.09 14.10 2.82
C GLU A 145 24.09 14.82 3.74
N GLU A 146 25.37 14.83 3.35
CA GLU A 146 26.40 15.57 4.06
C GLU A 146 26.28 17.07 3.74
#